data_cce483cd212888bfa826ea63f8d66225
#
_entry.id   cce483cd212888bfa826ea63f8d66225
#
_cell.length_a   1.000
_cell.length_b   1.000
_cell.length_c   1.000
_cell.angle_alpha   90.00
_cell.angle_beta   90.00
_cell.angle_gamma   90.00
#
_symmetry.space_group_name_H-M   'P 1'
#
loop_
_entity.id
_entity.type
_entity.pdbx_description
1 polymer ?
#
loop_
_entity_poly.entity_id
_entity_poly.type
_entity_poly.pdbx_seq_one_letter_code
_entity_poly.pdbx_strand_id
1 'polypeptide(L)'
;MTQLTVSKKTPKPLVSISIPVLNEAANIPALYARLTGIAARMQDRCAMEFVFSDNHSDDQTWSLLTDLAKRDDRVRAIRFSKNCGFQRSILANYLHTRGDAVMQIDADLQDPPEMVEAFFDRWKQGYQVIYGIRRKRPEGIFINAFRKLGYWVIDKLSESPIPRDVGDFRMIDRKVIDVLAATRSSNPYLRGMIAGLGFNQTGIPYDRDARVAGESKFNITRLVRLGLTAVFNHSTVPLRMASLLGIVILFISVLGAAYYVFVRLFYPDLPRGFVSTQILILFGIGLNSFLLGIIGEYLLRIFVMLRSEPIAIIEQSLNFSDQELKL
;
A
#
# COMPACT_ATOMS: atom_id res chain seq x y z
N MET A 1 -57.68 -3.49 -21.42
CA MET A 1 -56.87 -3.70 -20.22
C MET A 1 -55.44 -3.36 -20.56
N THR A 2 -55.03 -2.12 -20.27
CA THR A 2 -53.67 -1.62 -20.57
C THR A 2 -52.81 -1.92 -19.37
N GLN A 3 -51.87 -2.87 -19.49
CA GLN A 3 -50.90 -3.14 -18.47
C GLN A 3 -49.90 -1.99 -18.42
N LEU A 4 -49.98 -1.17 -17.37
CA LEU A 4 -48.94 -0.23 -16.99
C LEU A 4 -47.70 -1.00 -16.48
N THR A 5 -46.72 -1.19 -17.34
CA THR A 5 -45.37 -1.65 -16.96
C THR A 5 -44.74 -0.57 -16.11
N VAL A 6 -44.83 -0.71 -14.80
CA VAL A 6 -44.05 0.07 -13.85
C VAL A 6 -42.59 -0.35 -14.02
N SER A 7 -41.81 0.44 -14.76
CA SER A 7 -40.37 0.31 -14.83
C SER A 7 -39.79 0.47 -13.40
N LYS A 8 -39.42 -0.64 -12.76
CA LYS A 8 -38.63 -0.62 -11.53
C LYS A 8 -37.31 0.06 -11.86
N LYS A 9 -37.20 1.37 -11.60
CA LYS A 9 -35.92 2.09 -11.63
C LYS A 9 -35.00 1.38 -10.63
N THR A 10 -33.99 0.66 -11.12
CA THR A 10 -32.92 0.10 -10.29
C THR A 10 -32.33 1.25 -9.49
N PRO A 11 -32.17 1.11 -8.17
CA PRO A 11 -31.60 2.17 -7.36
C PRO A 11 -30.25 2.58 -7.94
N LYS A 12 -29.99 3.89 -7.99
CA LYS A 12 -28.70 4.40 -8.46
C LYS A 12 -27.59 3.87 -7.55
N PRO A 13 -26.47 3.41 -8.11
CA PRO A 13 -25.35 2.96 -7.29
C PRO A 13 -24.79 4.13 -6.44
N LEU A 14 -24.30 3.80 -5.27
CA LEU A 14 -23.59 4.74 -4.40
C LEU A 14 -22.08 4.63 -4.67
N VAL A 15 -21.43 5.76 -4.87
CA VAL A 15 -19.97 5.88 -4.97
C VAL A 15 -19.45 6.62 -3.75
N SER A 16 -18.57 5.98 -2.99
CA SER A 16 -17.88 6.61 -1.87
C SER A 16 -16.55 7.21 -2.33
N ILE A 17 -16.29 8.45 -1.97
CA ILE A 17 -14.98 9.07 -2.14
C ILE A 17 -14.24 8.96 -0.81
N SER A 18 -13.18 8.17 -0.77
CA SER A 18 -12.35 7.93 0.41
C SER A 18 -11.17 8.92 0.43
N ILE A 19 -11.07 9.72 1.49
CA ILE A 19 -10.12 10.84 1.58
C ILE A 19 -9.39 10.79 2.92
N PRO A 20 -8.19 10.20 2.99
CA PRO A 20 -7.35 10.31 4.19
C PRO A 20 -6.75 11.71 4.27
N VAL A 21 -6.77 12.30 5.46
CA VAL A 21 -6.25 13.64 5.72
C VAL A 21 -5.31 13.65 6.92
N LEU A 22 -4.29 14.50 6.85
CA LEU A 22 -3.39 14.83 7.96
C LEU A 22 -2.82 16.23 7.74
N ASN A 23 -3.30 17.21 8.52
CA ASN A 23 -2.90 18.61 8.40
C ASN A 23 -3.16 19.19 6.99
N GLU A 24 -4.38 19.04 6.51
CA GLU A 24 -4.84 19.43 5.17
C GLU A 24 -5.87 20.58 5.20
N ALA A 25 -5.93 21.37 6.28
CA ALA A 25 -6.90 22.45 6.45
C ALA A 25 -6.96 23.42 5.26
N ALA A 26 -5.81 23.72 4.65
CA ALA A 26 -5.73 24.62 3.50
C ALA A 26 -6.39 24.04 2.22
N ASN A 27 -6.40 22.72 2.07
CA ASN A 27 -6.85 22.05 0.85
C ASN A 27 -8.32 21.62 0.91
N ILE A 28 -8.89 21.38 2.10
CA ILE A 28 -10.26 20.88 2.28
C ILE A 28 -11.32 21.75 1.57
N PRO A 29 -11.33 23.10 1.67
CA PRO A 29 -12.36 23.90 1.03
C PRO A 29 -12.38 23.76 -0.49
N ALA A 30 -11.20 23.78 -1.12
CA ALA A 30 -11.07 23.65 -2.56
C ALA A 30 -11.44 22.22 -3.03
N LEU A 31 -11.03 21.20 -2.30
CA LEU A 31 -11.39 19.82 -2.57
C LEU A 31 -12.90 19.61 -2.47
N TYR A 32 -13.54 20.07 -1.40
CA TYR A 32 -14.98 19.94 -1.21
C TYR A 32 -15.78 20.65 -2.33
N ALA A 33 -15.36 21.84 -2.75
CA ALA A 33 -16.00 22.56 -3.87
C ALA A 33 -15.91 21.74 -5.19
N ARG A 34 -14.76 21.11 -5.49
CA ARG A 34 -14.60 20.23 -6.66
C ARG A 34 -15.49 18.99 -6.56
N LEU A 35 -15.51 18.32 -5.39
CA LEU A 35 -16.31 17.12 -5.15
C LEU A 35 -17.81 17.38 -5.28
N THR A 36 -18.31 18.48 -4.74
CA THR A 36 -19.73 18.85 -4.87
C THR A 36 -20.11 19.18 -6.32
N GLY A 37 -19.22 19.82 -7.07
CA GLY A 37 -19.40 20.05 -8.50
C GLY A 37 -19.46 18.74 -9.31
N ILE A 38 -18.61 17.77 -8.99
CA ILE A 38 -18.63 16.43 -9.60
C ILE A 38 -19.94 15.70 -9.24
N ALA A 39 -20.32 15.70 -7.95
CA ALA A 39 -21.55 15.06 -7.51
C ALA A 39 -22.79 15.61 -8.22
N ALA A 40 -22.84 16.93 -8.45
CA ALA A 40 -23.92 17.56 -9.22
C ALA A 40 -23.95 17.11 -10.68
N ARG A 41 -22.79 16.96 -11.34
CA ARG A 41 -22.72 16.44 -12.74
C ARG A 41 -23.10 14.97 -12.84
N MET A 42 -22.78 14.20 -11.82
CA MET A 42 -23.03 12.73 -11.83
C MET A 42 -24.37 12.32 -11.18
N GLN A 43 -25.19 13.25 -10.70
CA GLN A 43 -26.42 12.98 -9.95
C GLN A 43 -27.41 12.04 -10.65
N ASP A 44 -27.41 12.04 -11.99
CA ASP A 44 -28.28 11.16 -12.78
C ASP A 44 -27.72 9.73 -12.91
N ARG A 45 -26.43 9.53 -12.66
CA ARG A 45 -25.70 8.29 -12.85
C ARG A 45 -25.48 7.54 -11.54
N CYS A 46 -25.17 8.21 -10.47
CA CYS A 46 -24.90 7.64 -9.14
C CYS A 46 -25.20 8.64 -8.01
N ALA A 47 -25.41 8.11 -6.79
CA ALA A 47 -25.30 8.88 -5.57
C ALA A 47 -23.84 8.92 -5.12
N MET A 48 -23.46 9.95 -4.34
CA MET A 48 -22.10 10.07 -3.82
C MET A 48 -22.08 10.37 -2.33
N GLU A 49 -21.12 9.81 -1.60
CA GLU A 49 -20.74 10.20 -0.25
C GLU A 49 -19.24 10.53 -0.20
N PHE A 50 -18.84 11.39 0.73
CA PHE A 50 -17.47 11.84 0.94
C PHE A 50 -17.02 11.42 2.33
N VAL A 51 -16.12 10.42 2.41
CA VAL A 51 -15.70 9.83 3.66
C VAL A 51 -14.27 10.24 3.96
N PHE A 52 -14.10 11.06 4.99
CA PHE A 52 -12.80 11.55 5.44
C PHE A 52 -12.28 10.71 6.61
N SER A 53 -11.00 10.37 6.60
CA SER A 53 -10.32 9.80 7.75
C SER A 53 -9.22 10.75 8.23
N ASP A 54 -9.47 11.45 9.33
CA ASP A 54 -8.50 12.33 9.96
C ASP A 54 -7.50 11.52 10.79
N ASN A 55 -6.27 11.50 10.30
CA ASN A 55 -5.18 10.75 10.92
C ASN A 55 -4.54 11.50 12.10
N HIS A 56 -5.39 12.09 12.95
CA HIS A 56 -5.05 12.89 14.13
C HIS A 56 -4.33 14.19 13.77
N SER A 57 -5.00 15.05 12.98
CA SER A 57 -4.46 16.39 12.61
C SER A 57 -4.35 17.31 13.82
N ASP A 58 -3.28 18.13 13.81
CA ASP A 58 -2.98 19.12 14.84
C ASP A 58 -3.45 20.55 14.44
N ASP A 59 -3.87 20.72 13.17
CA ASP A 59 -4.35 21.97 12.60
C ASP A 59 -5.90 22.05 12.63
N GLN A 60 -6.48 22.97 11.87
CA GLN A 60 -7.93 23.19 11.79
C GLN A 60 -8.67 22.16 10.93
N THR A 61 -8.00 21.07 10.44
CA THR A 61 -8.60 20.07 9.56
C THR A 61 -9.87 19.49 10.14
N TRP A 62 -9.86 19.02 11.41
CA TRP A 62 -11.02 18.41 12.05
C TRP A 62 -12.17 19.39 12.26
N SER A 63 -11.88 20.63 12.64
CA SER A 63 -12.90 21.68 12.80
C SER A 63 -13.62 21.96 11.48
N LEU A 64 -12.88 22.07 10.36
CA LEU A 64 -13.44 22.27 9.03
C LEU A 64 -14.32 21.08 8.60
N LEU A 65 -13.89 19.85 8.85
CA LEU A 65 -14.69 18.65 8.56
C LEU A 65 -15.98 18.62 9.37
N THR A 66 -15.92 19.04 10.64
CA THR A 66 -17.09 19.14 11.52
C THR A 66 -18.11 20.14 10.98
N ASP A 67 -17.65 21.29 10.50
CA ASP A 67 -18.53 22.31 9.94
C ASP A 67 -19.12 21.89 8.58
N LEU A 68 -18.37 21.15 7.77
CA LEU A 68 -18.87 20.57 6.52
C LEU A 68 -19.95 19.51 6.79
N ALA A 69 -19.69 18.58 7.74
CA ALA A 69 -20.63 17.50 8.06
C ALA A 69 -21.97 18.01 8.64
N LYS A 70 -21.99 19.18 9.29
CA LYS A 70 -23.24 19.85 9.73
C LYS A 70 -24.07 20.41 8.60
N ARG A 71 -23.45 20.71 7.45
CA ARG A 71 -24.10 21.36 6.29
C ARG A 71 -24.45 20.41 5.17
N ASP A 72 -23.79 19.25 5.13
CA ASP A 72 -23.93 18.27 4.05
C ASP A 72 -23.83 16.85 4.63
N ASP A 73 -24.96 16.14 4.67
CA ASP A 73 -25.07 14.77 5.19
C ASP A 73 -24.26 13.75 4.38
N ARG A 74 -23.82 14.11 3.16
CA ARG A 74 -22.94 13.29 2.34
C ARG A 74 -21.50 13.28 2.88
N VAL A 75 -21.13 14.28 3.69
CA VAL A 75 -19.82 14.38 4.34
C VAL A 75 -19.84 13.56 5.60
N ARG A 76 -19.01 12.55 5.64
CA ARG A 76 -18.81 11.65 6.79
C ARG A 76 -17.34 11.71 7.18
N ALA A 77 -17.02 11.75 8.45
CA ALA A 77 -15.64 11.81 8.91
C ALA A 77 -15.40 10.95 10.15
N ILE A 78 -14.26 10.30 10.21
CA ILE A 78 -13.73 9.62 11.39
C ILE A 78 -12.40 10.26 11.76
N ARG A 79 -12.16 10.46 13.05
CA ARG A 79 -10.88 10.90 13.61
C ARG A 79 -10.24 9.77 14.39
N PHE A 80 -8.99 9.49 14.15
CA PHE A 80 -8.24 8.49 14.91
C PHE A 80 -7.63 9.08 16.18
N SER A 81 -7.49 8.25 17.22
CA SER A 81 -6.87 8.63 18.50
C SER A 81 -5.38 8.98 18.41
N LYS A 82 -4.72 8.56 17.32
CA LYS A 82 -3.32 8.86 17.00
C LYS A 82 -3.07 8.68 15.51
N ASN A 83 -1.97 9.24 15.01
CA ASN A 83 -1.51 8.96 13.65
C ASN A 83 -1.16 7.47 13.50
N CYS A 84 -1.98 6.73 12.78
CA CYS A 84 -1.80 5.29 12.52
C CYS A 84 -1.01 4.99 11.24
N GLY A 85 -0.64 6.03 10.49
CA GLY A 85 0.04 5.94 9.20
C GLY A 85 -0.90 5.86 8.00
N PHE A 86 -0.39 6.25 6.83
CA PHE A 86 -1.20 6.49 5.63
C PHE A 86 -1.97 5.25 5.13
N GLN A 87 -1.31 4.08 5.04
CA GLN A 87 -1.95 2.86 4.53
C GLN A 87 -3.04 2.31 5.47
N ARG A 88 -2.84 2.42 6.78
CA ARG A 88 -3.87 2.06 7.77
C ARG A 88 -5.05 3.03 7.70
N SER A 89 -4.78 4.32 7.51
CA SER A 89 -5.80 5.35 7.35
C SER A 89 -6.70 5.08 6.13
N ILE A 90 -6.10 4.73 4.98
CA ILE A 90 -6.86 4.33 3.78
C ILE A 90 -7.71 3.09 4.04
N LEU A 91 -7.11 2.03 4.62
CA LEU A 91 -7.85 0.79 4.88
C LEU A 91 -9.01 1.03 5.85
N ALA A 92 -8.77 1.74 6.96
CA ALA A 92 -9.81 2.09 7.90
C ALA A 92 -10.93 2.88 7.21
N ASN A 93 -10.58 3.81 6.33
CA ASN A 93 -11.56 4.59 5.59
C ASN A 93 -12.39 3.71 4.63
N TYR A 94 -11.75 2.81 3.87
CA TYR A 94 -12.45 1.85 3.02
C TYR A 94 -13.50 1.03 3.77
N LEU A 95 -13.13 0.55 4.96
CA LEU A 95 -14.03 -0.28 5.79
C LEU A 95 -15.26 0.51 6.28
N HIS A 96 -15.16 1.84 6.40
CA HIS A 96 -16.24 2.72 6.85
C HIS A 96 -17.04 3.36 5.70
N THR A 97 -16.77 2.99 4.44
CA THR A 97 -17.56 3.42 3.27
C THR A 97 -18.77 2.50 3.05
N ARG A 98 -19.86 3.03 2.47
CA ARG A 98 -21.09 2.28 2.16
C ARG A 98 -21.28 2.04 0.66
N GLY A 99 -20.54 2.73 -0.19
CA GLY A 99 -20.73 2.72 -1.63
C GLY A 99 -20.51 1.36 -2.27
N ASP A 100 -21.20 1.11 -3.40
CA ASP A 100 -21.00 -0.05 -4.27
C ASP A 100 -19.61 -0.04 -4.93
N ALA A 101 -19.05 1.16 -5.11
CA ALA A 101 -17.67 1.39 -5.50
C ALA A 101 -17.05 2.49 -4.63
N VAL A 102 -15.74 2.40 -4.37
CA VAL A 102 -15.01 3.36 -3.54
C VAL A 102 -13.82 3.90 -4.32
N MET A 103 -13.72 5.21 -4.43
CA MET A 103 -12.60 5.89 -5.03
C MET A 103 -11.72 6.52 -3.95
N GLN A 104 -10.45 6.15 -3.94
CA GLN A 104 -9.42 6.74 -3.11
C GLN A 104 -8.83 7.96 -3.79
N ILE A 105 -8.81 9.11 -3.10
CA ILE A 105 -8.12 10.33 -3.53
C ILE A 105 -7.35 10.95 -2.37
N ASP A 106 -6.25 11.61 -2.68
CA ASP A 106 -5.47 12.39 -1.71
C ASP A 106 -6.02 13.82 -1.62
N ALA A 107 -5.97 14.42 -0.42
CA ALA A 107 -6.53 15.77 -0.19
C ALA A 107 -5.67 16.89 -0.80
N ASP A 108 -4.44 16.61 -1.25
CA ASP A 108 -3.47 17.59 -1.76
C ASP A 108 -3.77 18.10 -3.18
N LEU A 109 -4.87 17.67 -3.77
CA LEU A 109 -5.37 18.06 -5.11
C LEU A 109 -4.39 17.77 -6.26
N GLN A 110 -3.35 16.94 -6.04
CA GLN A 110 -2.43 16.55 -7.11
C GLN A 110 -3.04 15.53 -8.08
N ASP A 111 -3.89 14.65 -7.58
CA ASP A 111 -4.62 13.67 -8.37
C ASP A 111 -6.03 14.23 -8.64
N PRO A 112 -6.44 14.44 -9.92
CA PRO A 112 -7.65 15.18 -10.26
C PRO A 112 -8.92 14.41 -9.85
N PRO A 113 -9.77 14.94 -8.94
CA PRO A 113 -11.00 14.26 -8.52
C PRO A 113 -11.99 14.00 -9.65
N GLU A 114 -11.95 14.78 -10.73
CA GLU A 114 -12.80 14.66 -11.91
C GLU A 114 -12.64 13.30 -12.61
N MET A 115 -11.52 12.63 -12.41
CA MET A 115 -11.31 11.27 -12.93
C MET A 115 -12.31 10.24 -12.41
N VAL A 116 -13.07 10.57 -11.35
CA VAL A 116 -14.15 9.68 -10.87
C VAL A 116 -15.14 9.33 -11.98
N GLU A 117 -15.40 10.25 -12.90
CA GLU A 117 -16.31 10.00 -14.04
C GLU A 117 -15.77 8.90 -14.95
N ALA A 118 -14.50 8.99 -15.35
CA ALA A 118 -13.85 7.99 -16.19
C ALA A 118 -13.66 6.63 -15.47
N PHE A 119 -13.36 6.67 -14.15
CA PHE A 119 -13.26 5.46 -13.33
C PHE A 119 -14.59 4.77 -13.18
N PHE A 120 -15.67 5.53 -12.95
CA PHE A 120 -17.02 5.03 -12.89
C PHE A 120 -17.45 4.33 -14.20
N ASP A 121 -17.08 4.89 -15.35
CA ASP A 121 -17.36 4.28 -16.65
C ASP A 121 -16.68 2.91 -16.80
N ARG A 122 -15.45 2.78 -16.37
CA ARG A 122 -14.73 1.49 -16.36
C ARG A 122 -15.32 0.51 -15.36
N TRP A 123 -15.74 0.98 -14.19
CA TRP A 123 -16.42 0.15 -13.21
C TRP A 123 -17.73 -0.41 -13.78
N LYS A 124 -18.54 0.41 -14.46
CA LYS A 124 -19.77 -0.01 -15.13
C LYS A 124 -19.52 -1.00 -16.26
N GLN A 125 -18.32 -1.04 -16.86
CA GLN A 125 -17.89 -2.05 -17.84
C GLN A 125 -17.49 -3.39 -17.20
N GLY A 126 -17.52 -3.50 -15.85
CA GLY A 126 -17.24 -4.75 -15.12
C GLY A 126 -15.81 -4.86 -14.59
N TYR A 127 -14.99 -3.81 -14.67
CA TYR A 127 -13.70 -3.78 -13.97
C TYR A 127 -13.92 -3.54 -12.49
N GLN A 128 -13.30 -4.36 -11.64
CA GLN A 128 -13.42 -4.26 -10.17
C GLN A 128 -12.33 -3.39 -9.54
N VAL A 129 -11.20 -3.19 -10.22
CA VAL A 129 -10.12 -2.32 -9.79
C VAL A 129 -9.71 -1.42 -10.95
N ILE A 130 -9.87 -0.12 -10.79
CA ILE A 130 -9.49 0.89 -11.77
C ILE A 130 -8.47 1.80 -11.10
N TYR A 131 -7.26 1.92 -11.66
CA TYR A 131 -6.20 2.73 -11.08
C TYR A 131 -5.70 3.80 -12.05
N GLY A 132 -5.26 4.93 -11.49
CA GLY A 132 -4.61 5.99 -12.24
C GLY A 132 -3.15 5.64 -12.54
N ILE A 133 -2.77 5.73 -13.82
CA ILE A 133 -1.38 5.61 -14.27
C ILE A 133 -0.83 7.01 -14.49
N ARG A 134 0.15 7.41 -13.68
CA ARG A 134 0.79 8.73 -13.80
C ARG A 134 1.60 8.78 -15.09
N ARG A 135 1.28 9.73 -16.00
CA ARG A 135 2.13 9.99 -17.16
C ARG A 135 3.49 10.49 -16.70
N LYS A 136 4.56 9.94 -17.31
CA LYS A 136 5.94 10.25 -16.91
C LYS A 136 6.24 11.72 -17.18
N ARG A 137 6.72 12.45 -16.16
CA ARG A 137 7.48 13.68 -16.40
C ARG A 137 8.87 13.32 -16.89
N PRO A 138 9.49 14.12 -17.78
CA PRO A 138 10.88 13.96 -18.18
C PRO A 138 11.77 14.22 -16.94
N GLU A 139 12.27 13.15 -16.33
CA GLU A 139 13.21 13.19 -15.21
C GLU A 139 14.63 12.92 -15.75
N GLY A 140 15.65 13.38 -15.01
CA GLY A 140 17.04 13.19 -15.41
C GLY A 140 17.44 11.72 -15.60
N ILE A 141 18.36 11.45 -16.54
CA ILE A 141 18.77 10.11 -16.99
C ILE A 141 19.23 9.20 -15.84
N PHE A 142 19.93 9.75 -14.85
CA PHE A 142 20.45 8.99 -13.69
C PHE A 142 19.33 8.50 -12.75
N ILE A 143 18.32 9.34 -12.48
CA ILE A 143 17.17 8.97 -11.63
C ILE A 143 16.35 7.89 -12.33
N ASN A 144 16.19 7.96 -13.65
CA ASN A 144 15.50 6.96 -14.45
C ASN A 144 16.23 5.61 -14.45
N ALA A 145 17.57 5.58 -14.52
CA ALA A 145 18.34 4.35 -14.49
C ALA A 145 18.23 3.65 -13.13
N PHE A 146 18.36 4.41 -12.03
CA PHE A 146 18.23 3.88 -10.67
C PHE A 146 16.82 3.36 -10.38
N ARG A 147 15.79 4.07 -10.88
CA ARG A 147 14.40 3.65 -10.78
C ARG A 147 14.11 2.38 -11.60
N LYS A 148 14.65 2.27 -12.83
CA LYS A 148 14.53 1.06 -13.64
C LYS A 148 15.15 -0.15 -12.96
N LEU A 149 16.33 0.01 -12.36
CA LEU A 149 16.98 -1.05 -11.59
C LEU A 149 16.12 -1.45 -10.38
N GLY A 150 15.60 -0.48 -9.63
CA GLY A 150 14.71 -0.73 -8.50
C GLY A 150 13.43 -1.48 -8.92
N TYR A 151 12.77 -1.07 -9.99
CA TYR A 151 11.58 -1.77 -10.51
C TYR A 151 11.94 -3.17 -11.03
N TRP A 152 13.07 -3.35 -11.70
CA TRP A 152 13.51 -4.68 -12.14
C TRP A 152 13.76 -5.63 -10.96
N VAL A 153 14.38 -5.14 -9.89
CA VAL A 153 14.56 -5.90 -8.65
C VAL A 153 13.21 -6.26 -8.03
N ILE A 154 12.30 -5.30 -7.92
CA ILE A 154 10.96 -5.53 -7.36
C ILE A 154 10.17 -6.52 -8.23
N ASP A 155 10.16 -6.38 -9.55
CA ASP A 155 9.46 -7.29 -10.47
C ASP A 155 9.99 -8.73 -10.39
N LYS A 156 11.32 -8.91 -10.24
CA LYS A 156 11.92 -10.25 -10.08
C LYS A 156 11.71 -10.86 -8.69
N LEU A 157 11.57 -10.01 -7.67
CA LEU A 157 11.46 -10.44 -6.28
C LEU A 157 10.01 -10.47 -5.79
N SER A 158 9.06 -9.84 -6.48
CA SER A 158 7.64 -9.84 -6.11
C SER A 158 6.92 -11.03 -6.73
N GLU A 159 6.16 -11.74 -5.91
CA GLU A 159 5.32 -12.87 -6.35
C GLU A 159 4.07 -12.41 -7.13
N SER A 160 3.72 -11.12 -7.08
CA SER A 160 2.59 -10.53 -7.80
C SER A 160 3.05 -9.34 -8.62
N PRO A 161 2.67 -9.24 -9.93
CA PRO A 161 3.01 -8.10 -10.77
C PRO A 161 2.28 -6.85 -10.26
N ILE A 162 3.03 -5.93 -9.64
CA ILE A 162 2.49 -4.63 -9.22
C ILE A 162 2.57 -3.70 -10.43
N PRO A 163 1.45 -3.10 -10.89
CA PRO A 163 1.48 -2.16 -11.99
C PRO A 163 2.44 -1.01 -11.72
N ARG A 164 3.28 -0.66 -12.71
CA ARG A 164 4.30 0.40 -12.59
C ARG A 164 3.64 1.78 -12.62
N ASP A 165 4.23 2.75 -11.96
CA ASP A 165 3.80 4.15 -11.92
C ASP A 165 2.36 4.36 -11.37
N VAL A 166 1.86 3.40 -10.56
CA VAL A 166 0.53 3.43 -9.94
C VAL A 166 0.65 3.85 -8.47
N GLY A 167 -0.16 4.86 -8.09
CA GLY A 167 -0.35 5.32 -6.72
C GLY A 167 -1.50 4.61 -6.00
N ASP A 168 -1.99 5.26 -4.92
CA ASP A 168 -3.20 4.82 -4.22
C ASP A 168 -4.48 5.42 -4.84
N PHE A 169 -4.33 6.27 -5.87
CA PHE A 169 -5.41 6.85 -6.64
C PHE A 169 -6.09 5.78 -7.50
N ARG A 170 -7.22 5.27 -7.02
CA ARG A 170 -7.95 4.15 -7.62
C ARG A 170 -9.41 4.12 -7.22
N MET A 171 -10.23 3.46 -8.05
CA MET A 171 -11.59 3.06 -7.72
C MET A 171 -11.63 1.54 -7.57
N ILE A 172 -12.29 1.04 -6.52
CA ILE A 172 -12.44 -0.38 -6.24
C ILE A 172 -13.92 -0.73 -5.99
N ASP A 173 -14.34 -1.89 -6.45
CA ASP A 173 -15.65 -2.45 -6.21
C ASP A 173 -15.83 -2.87 -4.75
N ARG A 174 -17.04 -2.85 -4.22
CA ARG A 174 -17.36 -3.31 -2.86
C ARG A 174 -16.82 -4.70 -2.57
N LYS A 175 -16.88 -5.61 -3.53
CA LYS A 175 -16.37 -6.99 -3.38
C LYS A 175 -14.88 -7.02 -3.04
N VAL A 176 -14.09 -6.08 -3.56
CA VAL A 176 -12.66 -5.97 -3.24
C VAL A 176 -12.47 -5.54 -1.78
N ILE A 177 -13.30 -4.59 -1.31
CA ILE A 177 -13.25 -4.09 0.08
C ILE A 177 -13.64 -5.22 1.04
N ASP A 178 -14.66 -5.99 0.74
CA ASP A 178 -15.14 -7.10 1.57
C ASP A 178 -14.03 -8.15 1.75
N VAL A 179 -13.27 -8.44 0.70
CA VAL A 179 -12.10 -9.33 0.79
C VAL A 179 -10.97 -8.70 1.63
N LEU A 180 -10.71 -7.40 1.46
CA LEU A 180 -9.72 -6.69 2.28
C LEU A 180 -10.11 -6.69 3.76
N ALA A 181 -11.39 -6.53 4.09
CA ALA A 181 -11.91 -6.60 5.45
C ALA A 181 -11.62 -7.96 6.11
N ALA A 182 -11.79 -9.06 5.36
CA ALA A 182 -11.51 -10.41 5.83
C ALA A 182 -10.02 -10.69 6.10
N THR A 183 -9.11 -9.92 5.48
CA THR A 183 -7.66 -10.19 5.55
C THR A 183 -7.01 -9.82 6.89
N ARG A 184 -7.66 -9.02 7.76
CA ARG A 184 -7.22 -8.60 9.11
C ARG A 184 -5.75 -8.20 9.21
N SER A 185 -5.20 -7.55 8.18
CA SER A 185 -3.80 -7.13 8.17
C SER A 185 -3.58 -5.90 9.05
N SER A 186 -2.79 -6.01 10.10
CA SER A 186 -2.41 -4.89 10.96
C SER A 186 -1.40 -3.93 10.31
N ASN A 187 -0.72 -4.36 9.25
CA ASN A 187 0.23 -3.52 8.49
C ASN A 187 -0.02 -3.65 6.99
N PRO A 188 -1.13 -3.09 6.48
CA PRO A 188 -1.54 -3.28 5.10
C PRO A 188 -0.57 -2.59 4.12
N TYR A 189 -0.25 -3.29 3.04
CA TYR A 189 0.31 -2.71 1.82
C TYR A 189 -0.73 -2.85 0.70
N LEU A 190 -1.66 -1.91 0.67
CA LEU A 190 -2.88 -2.01 -0.14
C LEU A 190 -2.61 -2.21 -1.62
N ARG A 191 -1.53 -1.60 -2.17
CA ARG A 191 -1.19 -1.76 -3.60
C ARG A 191 -0.91 -3.20 -3.96
N GLY A 192 -0.04 -3.86 -3.18
CA GLY A 192 0.30 -5.26 -3.39
C GLY A 192 -0.86 -6.20 -3.06
N MET A 193 -1.56 -5.93 -1.97
CA MET A 193 -2.73 -6.72 -1.57
C MET A 193 -3.78 -6.72 -2.68
N ILE A 194 -4.24 -5.54 -3.14
CA ILE A 194 -5.27 -5.41 -4.17
C ILE A 194 -4.81 -6.02 -5.51
N ALA A 195 -3.54 -5.81 -5.90
CA ALA A 195 -3.00 -6.40 -7.12
C ALA A 195 -2.99 -7.94 -7.08
N GLY A 196 -2.72 -8.53 -5.90
CA GLY A 196 -2.64 -9.98 -5.69
C GLY A 196 -4.00 -10.69 -5.58
N LEU A 197 -5.11 -9.95 -5.40
CA LEU A 197 -6.44 -10.56 -5.24
C LEU A 197 -7.02 -11.17 -6.53
N GLY A 198 -6.43 -10.92 -7.71
CA GLY A 198 -6.83 -11.52 -8.97
C GLY A 198 -8.14 -10.97 -9.56
N PHE A 199 -8.67 -9.86 -9.05
CA PHE A 199 -9.82 -9.17 -9.64
C PHE A 199 -9.50 -8.58 -11.02
N ASN A 200 -10.52 -8.36 -11.85
CA ASN A 200 -10.36 -7.73 -13.16
C ASN A 200 -9.93 -6.26 -13.00
N GLN A 201 -8.73 -5.91 -13.49
CA GLN A 201 -8.11 -4.61 -13.27
C GLN A 201 -7.84 -3.88 -14.57
N THR A 202 -7.93 -2.55 -14.54
CA THR A 202 -7.56 -1.68 -15.67
C THR A 202 -6.95 -0.37 -15.17
N GLY A 203 -6.10 0.25 -15.99
CA GLY A 203 -5.49 1.54 -15.67
C GLY A 203 -5.92 2.64 -16.62
N ILE A 204 -6.06 3.87 -16.11
CA ILE A 204 -6.35 5.06 -16.89
C ILE A 204 -5.18 6.03 -16.74
N PRO A 205 -4.50 6.39 -17.85
CA PRO A 205 -3.40 7.35 -17.80
C PRO A 205 -3.92 8.76 -17.51
N TYR A 206 -3.25 9.48 -16.60
CA TYR A 206 -3.57 10.86 -16.26
C TYR A 206 -2.31 11.70 -16.01
N ASP A 207 -2.46 13.01 -16.11
CA ASP A 207 -1.44 13.97 -15.77
C ASP A 207 -1.63 14.43 -14.32
N ARG A 208 -0.57 14.37 -13.53
CA ARG A 208 -0.59 14.81 -12.14
C ARG A 208 -0.33 16.31 -12.07
N ASP A 209 -1.18 17.02 -11.37
CA ASP A 209 -1.04 18.46 -11.14
C ASP A 209 0.16 18.78 -10.23
N ALA A 210 0.68 19.99 -10.32
CA ALA A 210 1.69 20.47 -9.38
C ALA A 210 1.05 20.61 -7.99
N ARG A 211 1.81 20.30 -6.96
CA ARG A 211 1.37 20.46 -5.57
C ARG A 211 1.01 21.92 -5.30
N VAL A 212 -0.19 22.15 -4.77
CA VAL A 212 -0.66 23.52 -4.47
C VAL A 212 0.06 24.10 -3.24
N ALA A 213 0.44 23.24 -2.26
CA ALA A 213 1.18 23.64 -1.06
C ALA A 213 2.02 22.47 -0.53
N GLY A 214 3.18 22.77 0.06
CA GLY A 214 4.06 21.82 0.75
C GLY A 214 5.36 21.46 0.01
N GLU A 215 6.46 21.28 0.76
CA GLU A 215 7.77 20.87 0.24
C GLU A 215 7.94 19.35 0.21
N SER A 216 8.51 18.83 -0.88
CA SER A 216 8.90 17.41 -0.98
C SER A 216 10.22 17.19 -0.26
N LYS A 217 10.20 16.64 0.95
CA LYS A 217 11.42 16.21 1.65
C LYS A 217 11.91 14.88 1.07
N PHE A 218 12.61 14.94 -0.05
CA PHE A 218 13.26 13.79 -0.66
C PHE A 218 14.47 13.38 0.20
N ASN A 219 14.41 12.22 0.85
CA ASN A 219 15.51 11.71 1.68
C ASN A 219 15.90 10.32 1.18
N ILE A 220 17.17 10.17 0.73
CA ILE A 220 17.73 8.92 0.19
C ILE A 220 17.61 7.77 1.20
N THR A 221 17.83 8.03 2.49
CA THR A 221 17.69 7.01 3.55
C THR A 221 16.26 6.49 3.66
N ARG A 222 15.26 7.36 3.43
CA ARG A 222 13.84 6.99 3.41
C ARG A 222 13.53 6.12 2.19
N LEU A 223 14.13 6.41 1.04
CA LEU A 223 13.96 5.63 -0.20
C LEU A 223 14.57 4.22 -0.05
N VAL A 224 15.78 4.10 0.50
CA VAL A 224 16.44 2.81 0.77
C VAL A 224 15.59 1.99 1.76
N ARG A 225 15.13 2.60 2.86
CA ARG A 225 14.26 1.93 3.83
C ARG A 225 12.96 1.45 3.18
N LEU A 226 12.34 2.26 2.32
CA LEU A 226 11.13 1.89 1.59
C LEU A 226 11.38 0.70 0.66
N GLY A 227 12.50 0.70 -0.06
CA GLY A 227 12.91 -0.40 -0.94
C GLY A 227 13.14 -1.71 -0.17
N LEU A 228 13.87 -1.65 0.94
CA LEU A 228 14.09 -2.81 1.82
C LEU A 228 12.76 -3.32 2.38
N THR A 229 11.90 -2.43 2.86
CA THR A 229 10.58 -2.80 3.36
C THR A 229 9.72 -3.47 2.28
N ALA A 230 9.75 -2.97 1.05
CA ALA A 230 9.03 -3.58 -0.08
C ALA A 230 9.54 -4.99 -0.39
N VAL A 231 10.86 -5.17 -0.50
CA VAL A 231 11.48 -6.47 -0.78
C VAL A 231 11.14 -7.48 0.31
N PHE A 232 11.35 -7.12 1.56
CA PHE A 232 11.10 -8.05 2.66
C PHE A 232 9.62 -8.31 2.95
N ASN A 233 8.70 -7.38 2.68
CA ASN A 233 7.26 -7.60 2.91
C ASN A 233 6.59 -8.46 1.84
N HIS A 234 7.13 -8.48 0.62
CA HIS A 234 6.45 -9.09 -0.52
C HIS A 234 7.30 -10.13 -1.26
N SER A 235 8.42 -10.54 -0.66
CA SER A 235 9.31 -11.50 -1.30
C SER A 235 9.85 -12.53 -0.30
N THR A 236 9.71 -13.79 -0.62
CA THR A 236 10.39 -14.91 0.06
C THR A 236 11.81 -15.10 -0.46
N VAL A 237 12.21 -14.37 -1.53
CA VAL A 237 13.50 -14.54 -2.20
C VAL A 237 14.70 -14.32 -1.27
N PRO A 238 14.76 -13.28 -0.39
CA PRO A 238 15.90 -13.14 0.52
C PRO A 238 16.08 -14.34 1.43
N LEU A 239 14.98 -14.94 1.90
CA LEU A 239 15.04 -16.15 2.73
C LEU A 239 15.51 -17.37 1.94
N ARG A 240 15.01 -17.55 0.71
CA ARG A 240 15.44 -18.61 -0.21
C ARG A 240 16.91 -18.46 -0.60
N MET A 241 17.36 -17.23 -0.86
CA MET A 241 18.77 -16.94 -1.13
C MET A 241 19.66 -17.26 0.08
N ALA A 242 19.23 -16.92 1.30
CA ALA A 242 19.95 -17.28 2.51
C ALA A 242 20.07 -18.80 2.66
N SER A 243 18.99 -19.54 2.41
CA SER A 243 18.99 -21.00 2.45
C SER A 243 19.89 -21.59 1.37
N LEU A 244 19.84 -21.09 0.13
CA LEU A 244 20.70 -21.55 -0.97
C LEU A 244 22.17 -21.26 -0.67
N LEU A 245 22.49 -20.08 -0.16
CA LEU A 245 23.83 -19.71 0.25
C LEU A 245 24.35 -20.65 1.35
N GLY A 246 23.51 -20.98 2.33
CA GLY A 246 23.83 -21.95 3.38
C GLY A 246 24.18 -23.33 2.80
N ILE A 247 23.42 -23.82 1.83
CA ILE A 247 23.69 -25.11 1.16
C ILE A 247 25.00 -25.07 0.38
N VAL A 248 25.26 -23.99 -0.37
CA VAL A 248 26.52 -23.83 -1.14
C VAL A 248 27.73 -23.83 -0.20
N ILE A 249 27.62 -23.10 0.92
CA ILE A 249 28.73 -23.05 1.89
C ILE A 249 28.93 -24.39 2.60
N LEU A 250 27.83 -25.08 2.95
CA LEU A 250 27.93 -26.44 3.50
C LEU A 250 28.67 -27.34 2.53
N PHE A 251 28.34 -27.32 1.24
CA PHE A 251 29.01 -28.11 0.21
C PHE A 251 30.51 -27.78 0.09
N ILE A 252 30.87 -26.48 0.05
CA ILE A 252 32.26 -26.01 0.03
C ILE A 252 33.00 -26.47 1.30
N SER A 253 32.35 -26.39 2.46
CA SER A 253 32.94 -26.82 3.73
C SER A 253 33.21 -28.34 3.77
N VAL A 254 32.31 -29.14 3.24
CA VAL A 254 32.51 -30.61 3.13
C VAL A 254 33.66 -30.94 2.19
N LEU A 255 33.74 -30.27 1.02
CA LEU A 255 34.86 -30.43 0.08
C LEU A 255 36.19 -29.98 0.71
N GLY A 256 36.20 -28.86 1.43
CA GLY A 256 37.36 -28.36 2.15
C GLY A 256 37.83 -29.35 3.25
N ALA A 257 36.89 -29.91 3.99
CA ALA A 257 37.19 -30.93 5.00
C ALA A 257 37.78 -32.19 4.37
N ALA A 258 37.17 -32.68 3.29
CA ALA A 258 37.67 -33.84 2.55
C ALA A 258 39.08 -33.60 1.99
N TYR A 259 39.31 -32.42 1.39
CA TYR A 259 40.63 -31.99 0.92
C TYR A 259 41.66 -31.97 2.06
N TYR A 260 41.30 -31.40 3.21
CA TYR A 260 42.19 -31.35 4.36
C TYR A 260 42.55 -32.73 4.90
N VAL A 261 41.60 -33.68 4.96
CA VAL A 261 41.84 -35.06 5.34
C VAL A 261 42.78 -35.75 4.33
N PHE A 262 42.53 -35.54 3.02
CA PHE A 262 43.40 -36.05 1.97
C PHE A 262 44.85 -35.55 2.12
N VAL A 263 45.05 -34.24 2.25
CA VAL A 263 46.38 -33.63 2.44
C VAL A 263 47.07 -34.21 3.69
N ARG A 264 46.35 -34.40 4.77
CA ARG A 264 46.89 -34.92 6.02
C ARG A 264 47.36 -36.39 5.91
N LEU A 265 46.68 -37.16 5.10
CA LEU A 265 47.04 -38.57 4.88
C LEU A 265 48.27 -38.75 3.98
N PHE A 266 48.44 -37.93 2.96
CA PHE A 266 49.48 -38.08 1.95
C PHE A 266 50.69 -37.13 2.17
N TYR A 267 50.55 -36.07 2.98
CA TYR A 267 51.61 -35.06 3.23
C TYR A 267 51.71 -34.70 4.73
N PRO A 268 52.23 -35.63 5.58
CA PRO A 268 52.25 -35.44 7.05
C PRO A 268 53.12 -34.29 7.53
N ASP A 269 54.09 -33.84 6.74
CA ASP A 269 55.11 -32.84 7.13
C ASP A 269 54.75 -31.39 6.83
N LEU A 270 53.52 -31.15 6.32
CA LEU A 270 53.06 -29.79 6.05
C LEU A 270 52.84 -28.99 7.34
N PRO A 271 53.21 -27.69 7.34
CA PRO A 271 53.06 -26.82 8.52
C PRO A 271 51.60 -26.79 8.98
N ARG A 272 51.40 -26.83 10.28
CA ARG A 272 50.04 -26.84 10.87
C ARG A 272 49.36 -25.52 10.57
N GLY A 273 48.22 -25.58 9.88
CA GLY A 273 47.46 -24.44 9.38
C GLY A 273 46.69 -23.68 10.46
N PHE A 274 47.34 -23.20 11.52
CA PHE A 274 46.71 -22.44 12.62
C PHE A 274 45.95 -21.22 12.10
N VAL A 275 46.56 -20.42 11.22
CA VAL A 275 45.96 -19.23 10.63
C VAL A 275 44.75 -19.54 9.76
N SER A 276 44.83 -20.62 8.95
CA SER A 276 43.72 -21.06 8.09
C SER A 276 42.49 -21.50 8.91
N THR A 277 42.73 -22.17 10.04
CA THR A 277 41.66 -22.58 10.96
C THR A 277 40.99 -21.38 11.61
N GLN A 278 41.76 -20.38 12.05
CA GLN A 278 41.23 -19.14 12.62
C GLN A 278 40.36 -18.36 11.62
N ILE A 279 40.84 -18.24 10.37
CA ILE A 279 40.06 -17.58 9.29
C ILE A 279 38.76 -18.32 9.03
N LEU A 280 38.80 -19.65 8.96
CA LEU A 280 37.63 -20.47 8.70
C LEU A 280 36.57 -20.33 9.83
N ILE A 281 37.02 -20.33 11.08
CA ILE A 281 36.15 -20.15 12.25
C ILE A 281 35.50 -18.75 12.23
N LEU A 282 36.30 -17.68 12.03
CA LEU A 282 35.79 -16.32 11.98
C LEU A 282 34.81 -16.11 10.83
N PHE A 283 35.12 -16.69 9.65
CA PHE A 283 34.20 -16.66 8.50
C PHE A 283 32.89 -17.40 8.82
N GLY A 284 32.97 -18.59 9.43
CA GLY A 284 31.80 -19.36 9.84
C GLY A 284 30.91 -18.62 10.86
N ILE A 285 31.53 -17.96 11.84
CA ILE A 285 30.80 -17.12 12.82
C ILE A 285 30.13 -15.95 12.13
N GLY A 286 30.85 -15.21 11.28
CA GLY A 286 30.31 -14.07 10.55
C GLY A 286 29.13 -14.45 9.65
N LEU A 287 29.28 -15.54 8.90
CA LEU A 287 28.24 -16.06 8.05
C LEU A 287 27.01 -16.51 8.84
N ASN A 288 27.20 -17.26 9.93
CA ASN A 288 26.09 -17.72 10.78
C ASN A 288 25.33 -16.54 11.39
N SER A 289 26.05 -15.50 11.86
CA SER A 289 25.45 -14.26 12.35
C SER A 289 24.62 -13.54 11.28
N PHE A 290 25.11 -13.50 10.03
CA PHE A 290 24.37 -12.91 8.90
C PHE A 290 23.08 -13.69 8.58
N LEU A 291 23.15 -15.02 8.52
CA LEU A 291 21.98 -15.88 8.27
C LEU A 291 20.94 -15.77 9.39
N LEU A 292 21.38 -15.75 10.65
CA LEU A 292 20.52 -15.52 11.81
C LEU A 292 19.86 -14.13 11.76
N GLY A 293 20.58 -13.12 11.29
CA GLY A 293 20.04 -11.78 11.07
C GLY A 293 18.87 -11.77 10.08
N ILE A 294 19.00 -12.49 8.96
CA ILE A 294 17.92 -12.65 7.97
C ILE A 294 16.72 -13.37 8.59
N ILE A 295 16.96 -14.48 9.30
CA ILE A 295 15.88 -15.23 9.98
C ILE A 295 15.20 -14.32 11.02
N GLY A 296 15.95 -13.54 11.79
CA GLY A 296 15.44 -12.59 12.78
C GLY A 296 14.52 -11.55 12.15
N GLU A 297 14.85 -11.03 10.97
CA GLU A 297 14.02 -10.09 10.22
C GLU A 297 12.66 -10.69 9.84
N TYR A 298 12.61 -11.97 9.41
CA TYR A 298 11.35 -12.66 9.11
C TYR A 298 10.56 -12.98 10.37
N LEU A 299 11.22 -13.39 11.46
CA LEU A 299 10.57 -13.63 12.75
C LEU A 299 9.93 -12.35 13.30
N LEU A 300 10.63 -11.20 13.19
CA LEU A 300 10.07 -9.91 13.57
C LEU A 300 8.78 -9.60 12.79
N ARG A 301 8.75 -9.89 11.48
CA ARG A 301 7.56 -9.68 10.65
C ARG A 301 6.41 -10.59 11.06
N ILE A 302 6.69 -11.88 11.30
CA ILE A 302 5.69 -12.84 11.80
C ILE A 302 5.15 -12.33 13.15
N PHE A 303 6.01 -11.89 14.06
CA PHE A 303 5.61 -11.32 15.34
C PHE A 303 4.70 -10.10 15.19
N VAL A 304 5.04 -9.16 14.29
CA VAL A 304 4.21 -7.98 14.00
C VAL A 304 2.86 -8.38 13.40
N MET A 305 2.81 -9.41 12.53
CA MET A 305 1.56 -9.92 11.96
C MET A 305 0.68 -10.60 13.01
N LEU A 306 1.27 -11.34 13.92
CA LEU A 306 0.55 -12.04 15.00
C LEU A 306 0.06 -11.08 16.10
N ARG A 307 0.70 -9.93 16.23
CA ARG A 307 0.27 -8.87 17.15
C ARG A 307 -0.97 -8.20 16.58
N SER A 308 -2.15 -8.74 16.89
CA SER A 308 -3.46 -8.27 16.42
C SER A 308 -3.78 -6.86 16.97
N GLU A 309 -3.03 -5.85 16.52
CA GLU A 309 -3.37 -4.46 16.80
C GLU A 309 -4.55 -4.03 15.92
N PRO A 310 -5.52 -3.27 16.45
CA PRO A 310 -6.55 -2.67 15.62
C PRO A 310 -5.91 -1.79 14.54
N ILE A 311 -6.49 -1.78 13.34
CA ILE A 311 -6.02 -0.98 12.21
C ILE A 311 -5.93 0.50 12.61
N ALA A 312 -6.97 0.99 13.28
CA ALA A 312 -7.07 2.33 13.85
C ALA A 312 -8.07 2.31 15.01
N ILE A 313 -7.92 3.22 15.96
CA ILE A 313 -8.90 3.47 17.02
C ILE A 313 -9.59 4.78 16.69
N ILE A 314 -10.91 4.73 16.52
CA ILE A 314 -11.72 5.92 16.22
C ILE A 314 -11.97 6.65 17.55
N GLU A 315 -11.56 7.90 17.62
CA GLU A 315 -11.79 8.79 18.76
C GLU A 315 -13.10 9.58 18.61
N GLN A 316 -13.37 10.05 17.40
CA GLN A 316 -14.55 10.86 17.08
C GLN A 316 -15.09 10.48 15.70
N SER A 317 -16.39 10.63 15.50
CA SER A 317 -17.02 10.39 14.21
C SER A 317 -18.12 11.42 13.93
N LEU A 318 -18.37 11.70 12.64
CA LEU A 318 -19.36 12.64 12.14
C LEU A 318 -20.20 11.94 11.08
N ASN A 319 -21.53 11.98 11.22
CA ASN A 319 -22.50 11.37 10.32
C ASN A 319 -22.35 9.85 10.17
N PHE A 320 -21.93 9.15 11.25
CA PHE A 320 -21.91 7.71 11.38
C PHE A 320 -22.89 7.25 12.47
N SER A 321 -23.52 6.11 12.27
CA SER A 321 -24.26 5.42 13.31
C SER A 321 -23.32 4.54 14.16
N ASP A 322 -23.70 4.24 15.40
CA ASP A 322 -22.90 3.37 16.30
C ASP A 322 -22.67 1.96 15.72
N GLN A 323 -23.56 1.49 14.84
CA GLN A 323 -23.41 0.18 14.20
C GLN A 323 -22.32 0.16 13.13
N GLU A 324 -22.13 1.28 12.42
CA GLU A 324 -21.12 1.41 11.35
C GLU A 324 -19.69 1.58 11.89
N LEU A 325 -19.55 1.90 13.16
CA LEU A 325 -18.23 2.08 13.81
C LEU A 325 -17.72 0.78 14.49
N LYS A 326 -18.56 -0.25 14.57
CA LYS A 326 -18.20 -1.57 15.11
C LYS A 326 -17.70 -2.49 14.00
N LEU A 327 -16.43 -2.31 13.59
CA LEU A 327 -15.75 -3.18 12.62
C LEU A 327 -14.70 -4.07 13.29
#